data_8c9ce72955759b2363400a638430afa0
#
_entry.id   8c9ce72955759b2363400a638430afa0
#
_cell.length_a   1.000
_cell.length_b   1.000
_cell.length_c   1.000
_cell.angle_alpha   90.00
_cell.angle_beta   90.00
_cell.angle_gamma   90.00
#
_symmetry.space_group_name_H-M   'P 1'
#
loop_
_entity.id
_entity.type
_entity.pdbx_description
1 polymer ?
#
loop_
_entity_poly.entity_id
_entity_poly.type
_entity_poly.pdbx_seq_one_letter_code
_entity_poly.pdbx_strand_id
1 'polypeptide(L)'
;NNFIQITDNIKIEYTNHPHPNGATSYKLIIDDFSILYTTDCEHENNKLNNNVVSIAKDSNILIHDAHFTESDLPRHKGWGHSSWKNAVELAKISDVNQLILFHFNPEYCDETVRDIEKNAQKEFKNTIAAKQQLKIEF
;
A
#
# COMPACT_ATOMS: atom_id res chain seq x y z
N ASN A 1 -5.41 -8.40 14.72
CA ASN A 1 -5.41 -8.93 13.36
C ASN A 1 -5.85 -10.38 13.40
N ASN A 2 -6.62 -10.78 12.40
CA ASN A 2 -6.92 -12.18 12.19
C ASN A 2 -5.74 -12.84 11.47
N PHE A 3 -5.57 -14.17 11.61
CA PHE A 3 -4.52 -14.87 10.88
C PHE A 3 -4.94 -16.29 10.49
N ILE A 4 -4.25 -16.82 9.48
CA ILE A 4 -4.34 -18.20 9.00
C ILE A 4 -2.92 -18.76 8.98
N GLN A 5 -2.69 -19.87 9.68
CA GLN A 5 -1.43 -20.61 9.60
C GLN A 5 -1.50 -21.55 8.40
N ILE A 6 -0.55 -21.45 7.48
CA ILE A 6 -0.48 -22.29 6.28
C ILE A 6 0.46 -23.48 6.51
N THR A 7 1.69 -23.19 6.98
CA THR A 7 2.69 -24.18 7.39
C THR A 7 3.39 -23.66 8.65
N ASP A 8 4.35 -24.40 9.20
CA ASP A 8 5.10 -23.99 10.40
C ASP A 8 5.80 -22.63 10.20
N ASN A 9 6.21 -22.32 8.96
CA ASN A 9 6.95 -21.10 8.62
C ASN A 9 6.18 -20.13 7.71
N ILE A 10 4.93 -20.42 7.34
CA ILE A 10 4.11 -19.55 6.49
C ILE A 10 2.81 -19.19 7.19
N LYS A 11 2.59 -17.89 7.39
CA LYS A 11 1.39 -17.34 8.01
C LYS A 11 0.83 -16.19 7.16
N ILE A 12 -0.48 -16.06 7.12
CA ILE A 12 -1.17 -14.90 6.54
C ILE A 12 -1.93 -14.19 7.65
N GLU A 13 -1.60 -12.94 7.90
CA GLU A 13 -2.44 -12.03 8.67
C GLU A 13 -3.34 -11.23 7.74
N TYR A 14 -4.54 -10.87 8.20
CA TYR A 14 -5.45 -10.08 7.40
C TYR A 14 -6.32 -9.15 8.24
N THR A 15 -6.77 -8.06 7.61
CA THR A 15 -7.69 -7.10 8.20
C THR A 15 -8.56 -6.45 7.15
N ASN A 16 -9.80 -6.11 7.51
CA ASN A 16 -10.68 -5.36 6.64
C ASN A 16 -10.40 -3.86 6.74
N HIS A 17 -10.67 -3.15 5.64
CA HIS A 17 -10.55 -1.70 5.57
C HIS A 17 -11.65 -1.09 4.68
N PRO A 18 -11.83 0.25 4.72
CA PRO A 18 -12.86 0.94 3.96
C PRO A 18 -12.68 0.80 2.45
N HIS A 19 -13.75 0.41 1.80
CA HIS A 19 -13.98 0.41 0.36
C HIS A 19 -15.50 0.26 0.14
N PRO A 20 -16.13 0.78 -0.94
CA PRO A 20 -17.59 0.71 -1.13
C PRO A 20 -18.22 -0.67 -0.96
N ASN A 21 -17.53 -1.72 -1.38
CA ASN A 21 -17.98 -3.10 -1.25
C ASN A 21 -17.22 -3.90 -0.18
N GLY A 22 -16.40 -3.22 0.62
CA GLY A 22 -15.46 -3.84 1.54
C GLY A 22 -14.23 -4.39 0.83
N ALA A 23 -13.08 -4.29 1.48
CA ALA A 23 -11.81 -4.86 1.01
C ALA A 23 -10.99 -5.39 2.18
N THR A 24 -9.98 -6.20 1.86
CA THR A 24 -9.15 -6.87 2.86
C THR A 24 -7.68 -6.74 2.50
N SER A 25 -6.89 -6.28 3.46
CA SER A 25 -5.43 -6.33 3.38
C SER A 25 -4.91 -7.68 3.84
N TYR A 26 -3.87 -8.19 3.19
CA TYR A 26 -3.21 -9.45 3.51
C TYR A 26 -1.71 -9.23 3.72
N LYS A 27 -1.21 -9.68 4.87
CA LYS A 27 0.23 -9.73 5.18
C LYS A 27 0.69 -11.18 5.13
N LEU A 28 1.43 -11.52 4.10
CA LEU A 28 2.11 -12.80 3.97
C LEU A 28 3.40 -12.72 4.79
N ILE A 29 3.60 -13.69 5.66
CA ILE A 29 4.79 -13.83 6.50
C ILE A 29 5.41 -15.20 6.20
N ILE A 30 6.68 -15.20 5.82
CA ILE A 30 7.48 -16.40 5.54
C ILE A 30 8.75 -16.29 6.38
N ASP A 31 8.88 -17.14 7.41
CA ASP A 31 9.91 -17.00 8.44
C ASP A 31 9.91 -15.57 9.02
N ASP A 32 11.02 -14.84 8.89
CA ASP A 32 11.15 -13.46 9.37
C ASP A 32 10.86 -12.40 8.30
N PHE A 33 10.44 -12.81 7.07
CA PHE A 33 10.16 -11.91 5.96
C PHE A 33 8.67 -11.71 5.76
N SER A 34 8.24 -10.47 5.53
CA SER A 34 6.82 -10.16 5.40
C SER A 34 6.51 -9.18 4.27
N ILE A 35 5.41 -9.46 3.56
CA ILE A 35 4.86 -8.62 2.49
C ILE A 35 3.41 -8.29 2.84
N LEU A 36 3.10 -7.01 2.96
CA LEU A 36 1.72 -6.54 3.07
C LEU A 36 1.21 -6.09 1.70
N TYR A 37 0.08 -6.65 1.28
CA TYR A 37 -0.68 -6.23 0.11
C TYR A 37 -1.97 -5.54 0.56
N THR A 38 -2.11 -4.26 0.24
CA THR A 38 -3.26 -3.43 0.60
C THR A 38 -3.63 -2.47 -0.52
N THR A 39 -4.51 -2.92 -1.40
CA THR A 39 -5.10 -2.15 -2.50
C THR A 39 -6.60 -1.99 -2.28
N ASP A 40 -7.24 -1.14 -3.08
CA ASP A 40 -8.65 -0.79 -2.87
C ASP A 40 -8.88 -0.31 -1.44
N CYS A 41 -7.99 0.57 -0.99
CA CYS A 41 -7.91 1.06 0.38
C CYS A 41 -8.10 2.57 0.41
N GLU A 42 -9.16 3.04 1.05
CA GLU A 42 -9.38 4.46 1.30
C GLU A 42 -9.02 4.82 2.74
N HIS A 43 -8.25 5.87 2.90
CA HIS A 43 -7.96 6.49 4.19
C HIS A 43 -8.91 7.67 4.41
N GLU A 44 -9.95 7.44 5.19
CA GLU A 44 -11.03 8.42 5.39
C GLU A 44 -10.57 9.67 6.14
N ASN A 45 -11.09 10.82 5.74
CA ASN A 45 -10.88 12.10 6.42
C ASN A 45 -9.40 12.49 6.60
N ASN A 46 -8.54 12.14 5.66
CA ASN A 46 -7.10 12.37 5.72
C ASN A 46 -6.42 11.73 6.95
N LYS A 47 -7.00 10.65 7.46
CA LYS A 47 -6.40 9.86 8.55
C LYS A 47 -6.18 8.43 8.08
N LEU A 48 -4.97 7.94 8.31
CA LEU A 48 -4.66 6.55 8.01
C LEU A 48 -5.57 5.62 8.82
N ASN A 49 -6.09 4.58 8.16
CA ASN A 49 -6.94 3.59 8.81
C ASN A 49 -6.14 2.81 9.86
N ASN A 50 -6.62 2.78 11.10
CA ASN A 50 -5.91 2.16 12.22
C ASN A 50 -5.64 0.66 12.02
N ASN A 51 -6.56 -0.07 11.38
CA ASN A 51 -6.39 -1.49 11.11
C ASN A 51 -5.25 -1.70 10.11
N VAL A 52 -5.19 -0.86 9.06
CA VAL A 52 -4.13 -0.91 8.04
C VAL A 52 -2.78 -0.51 8.66
N VAL A 53 -2.75 0.53 9.50
CA VAL A 53 -1.54 0.91 10.26
C VAL A 53 -1.06 -0.26 11.13
N SER A 54 -1.98 -0.90 11.83
CA SER A 54 -1.63 -2.01 12.75
C SER A 54 -1.04 -3.21 12.01
N ILE A 55 -1.59 -3.58 10.84
CA ILE A 55 -1.07 -4.72 10.06
C ILE A 55 0.21 -4.35 9.29
N ALA A 56 0.41 -3.07 8.95
CA ALA A 56 1.57 -2.61 8.20
C ALA A 56 2.87 -2.59 9.03
N LYS A 57 2.78 -2.53 10.34
CA LYS A 57 3.95 -2.42 11.22
C LYS A 57 5.01 -3.45 10.90
N ASP A 58 6.27 -2.97 10.80
CA ASP A 58 7.48 -3.76 10.63
C ASP A 58 7.43 -4.71 9.41
N SER A 59 6.63 -4.37 8.38
CA SER A 59 6.61 -5.15 7.14
C SER A 59 7.88 -4.88 6.34
N ASN A 60 8.49 -5.93 5.78
CA ASN A 60 9.63 -5.77 4.88
C ASN A 60 9.19 -5.04 3.61
N ILE A 61 8.02 -5.39 3.07
CA ILE A 61 7.46 -4.75 1.89
C ILE A 61 6.02 -4.34 2.16
N LEU A 62 5.69 -3.11 1.76
CA LEU A 62 4.33 -2.61 1.66
C LEU A 62 3.98 -2.40 0.18
N ILE A 63 3.01 -3.13 -0.34
CA ILE A 63 2.36 -2.89 -1.63
C ILE A 63 1.06 -2.15 -1.34
N HIS A 64 0.96 -0.89 -1.75
CA HIS A 64 -0.16 -0.03 -1.39
C HIS A 64 -0.80 0.65 -2.60
N ASP A 65 -2.11 0.86 -2.48
CA ASP A 65 -2.91 1.68 -3.38
C ASP A 65 -2.29 3.07 -3.55
N ALA A 66 -2.13 3.50 -4.80
CA ALA A 66 -1.62 4.82 -5.17
C ALA A 66 -2.42 5.38 -6.35
N HIS A 67 -3.74 5.20 -6.29
CA HIS A 67 -4.65 5.45 -7.40
C HIS A 67 -4.66 6.93 -7.81
N PHE A 68 -4.56 7.84 -6.84
CA PHE A 68 -4.69 9.26 -7.06
C PHE A 68 -3.43 10.06 -6.73
N THR A 69 -3.29 11.20 -7.41
CA THR A 69 -2.44 12.30 -6.93
C THR A 69 -3.13 12.98 -5.74
N GLU A 70 -2.39 13.81 -5.01
CA GLU A 70 -2.96 14.60 -3.92
C GLU A 70 -4.04 15.59 -4.40
N SER A 71 -3.91 16.10 -5.62
CA SER A 71 -4.88 17.03 -6.23
C SER A 71 -6.16 16.35 -6.68
N ASP A 72 -6.09 15.07 -7.03
CA ASP A 72 -7.25 14.32 -7.53
C ASP A 72 -8.05 13.65 -6.40
N LEU A 73 -7.38 13.20 -5.36
CA LEU A 73 -8.01 12.49 -4.24
C LEU A 73 -9.25 13.19 -3.65
N PRO A 74 -9.27 14.52 -3.43
CA PRO A 74 -10.43 15.19 -2.83
C PRO A 74 -11.72 15.08 -3.65
N ARG A 75 -11.62 14.90 -4.98
CA ARG A 75 -12.75 14.76 -5.89
C ARG A 75 -13.32 13.35 -5.94
N HIS A 76 -12.60 12.37 -5.35
CA HIS A 76 -12.90 10.95 -5.45
C HIS A 76 -13.09 10.28 -4.08
N LYS A 77 -13.50 11.08 -3.08
CA LYS A 77 -13.85 10.55 -1.75
C LYS A 77 -14.98 9.53 -1.86
N GLY A 78 -14.83 8.40 -1.16
CA GLY A 78 -15.81 7.32 -1.18
C GLY A 78 -15.63 6.35 -2.36
N TRP A 79 -14.57 6.51 -3.17
CA TRP A 79 -14.28 5.61 -4.28
C TRP A 79 -13.48 4.38 -3.83
N GLY A 80 -12.96 4.39 -2.60
CA GLY A 80 -12.25 3.25 -2.02
C GLY A 80 -10.74 3.26 -2.29
N HIS A 81 -10.16 4.40 -2.66
CA HIS A 81 -8.75 4.50 -3.07
C HIS A 81 -7.97 5.56 -2.31
N SER A 82 -6.65 5.42 -2.35
CA SER A 82 -5.69 6.32 -1.71
C SER A 82 -4.86 7.11 -2.73
N SER A 83 -4.19 8.14 -2.22
CA SER A 83 -3.10 8.79 -2.96
C SER A 83 -1.78 8.11 -2.66
N TRP A 84 -0.79 8.33 -3.56
CA TRP A 84 0.59 7.92 -3.32
C TRP A 84 1.16 8.50 -2.00
N LYS A 85 0.66 9.66 -1.58
CA LYS A 85 1.12 10.30 -0.34
C LYS A 85 0.62 9.58 0.89
N ASN A 86 -0.62 9.07 0.88
CA ASN A 86 -1.12 8.20 1.95
C ASN A 86 -0.26 6.93 2.08
N ALA A 87 0.15 6.35 0.93
CA ALA A 87 1.04 5.19 0.93
C ALA A 87 2.40 5.50 1.56
N VAL A 88 3.00 6.65 1.22
CA VAL A 88 4.27 7.12 1.80
C VAL A 88 4.13 7.39 3.30
N GLU A 89 3.06 8.04 3.73
CA GLU A 89 2.80 8.31 5.15
C GLU A 89 2.67 7.00 5.93
N LEU A 90 1.89 6.04 5.42
CA LEU A 90 1.75 4.72 6.03
C LEU A 90 3.11 4.01 6.12
N ALA A 91 3.91 4.03 5.06
CA ALA A 91 5.23 3.41 5.04
C ALA A 91 6.15 3.97 6.14
N LYS A 92 6.15 5.30 6.31
CA LYS A 92 6.96 5.99 7.33
C LYS A 92 6.54 5.61 8.75
N ILE A 93 5.24 5.69 9.06
CA ILE A 93 4.77 5.46 10.43
C ILE A 93 4.76 4.00 10.84
N SER A 94 4.78 3.08 9.86
CA SER A 94 4.79 1.64 10.07
C SER A 94 6.17 1.02 9.99
N ASP A 95 7.20 1.84 9.77
CA ASP A 95 8.61 1.41 9.69
C ASP A 95 8.84 0.27 8.69
N VAL A 96 8.26 0.40 7.49
CA VAL A 96 8.45 -0.60 6.43
C VAL A 96 9.80 -0.41 5.74
N ASN A 97 10.40 -1.49 5.24
CA ASN A 97 11.70 -1.38 4.57
C ASN A 97 11.58 -0.89 3.13
N GLN A 98 10.52 -1.29 2.42
CA GLN A 98 10.28 -0.91 1.03
C GLN A 98 8.80 -0.64 0.76
N LEU A 99 8.51 0.43 0.01
CA LEU A 99 7.18 0.77 -0.48
C LEU A 99 7.08 0.48 -1.98
N ILE A 100 6.03 -0.24 -2.37
CA ILE A 100 5.65 -0.44 -3.76
C ILE A 100 4.32 0.25 -3.99
N LEU A 101 4.33 1.32 -4.78
CA LEU A 101 3.12 2.00 -5.23
C LEU A 101 2.45 1.16 -6.31
N PHE A 102 1.19 0.86 -6.13
CA PHE A 102 0.42 -0.02 -7.00
C PHE A 102 -0.98 0.55 -7.29
N HIS A 103 -1.73 -0.07 -8.17
CA HIS A 103 -3.14 0.27 -8.44
C HIS A 103 -3.35 1.72 -8.90
N PHE A 104 -2.49 2.20 -9.81
CA PHE A 104 -2.59 3.55 -10.37
C PHE A 104 -3.87 3.74 -11.18
N ASN A 105 -4.38 4.98 -11.21
CA ASN A 105 -5.51 5.35 -12.05
C ASN A 105 -5.18 5.05 -13.53
N PRO A 106 -6.02 4.28 -14.24
CA PRO A 106 -5.78 3.89 -15.63
C PRO A 106 -5.76 5.09 -16.60
N GLU A 107 -6.24 6.25 -16.19
CA GLU A 107 -6.16 7.49 -16.98
C GLU A 107 -4.79 8.17 -16.88
N TYR A 108 -3.91 7.74 -15.95
CA TYR A 108 -2.57 8.29 -15.85
C TYR A 108 -1.64 7.72 -16.91
N CYS A 109 -0.94 8.61 -17.62
CA CYS A 109 0.13 8.20 -18.53
C CYS A 109 1.40 7.79 -17.74
N ASP A 110 2.31 7.12 -18.42
CA ASP A 110 3.60 6.67 -17.82
C ASP A 110 4.43 7.82 -17.25
N GLU A 111 4.32 9.02 -17.80
CA GLU A 111 5.02 10.21 -17.30
C GLU A 111 4.49 10.60 -15.92
N THR A 112 3.16 10.63 -15.76
CA THR A 112 2.52 10.90 -14.46
C THR A 112 2.95 9.88 -13.41
N VAL A 113 2.97 8.60 -13.76
CA VAL A 113 3.40 7.53 -12.83
C VAL A 113 4.87 7.69 -12.45
N ARG A 114 5.75 8.02 -13.41
CA ARG A 114 7.17 8.32 -13.11
C ARG A 114 7.35 9.53 -12.20
N ASP A 115 6.53 10.56 -12.36
CA ASP A 115 6.62 11.74 -11.49
C ASP A 115 6.08 11.46 -10.09
N ILE A 116 5.03 10.64 -9.96
CA ILE A 116 4.56 10.10 -8.67
C ILE A 116 5.71 9.35 -7.97
N GLU A 117 6.36 8.43 -8.66
CA GLU A 117 7.50 7.66 -8.11
C GLU A 117 8.62 8.58 -7.61
N LYS A 118 9.07 9.52 -8.45
CA LYS A 118 10.13 10.48 -8.07
C LYS A 118 9.74 11.33 -6.87
N ASN A 119 8.48 11.78 -6.79
CA ASN A 119 8.02 12.58 -5.66
C ASN A 119 7.92 11.74 -4.39
N ALA A 120 7.43 10.52 -4.49
CA ALA A 120 7.40 9.58 -3.37
C ALA A 120 8.81 9.25 -2.85
N GLN A 121 9.79 9.06 -3.74
CA GLN A 121 11.20 8.79 -3.39
C GLN A 121 11.88 9.95 -2.66
N LYS A 122 11.44 11.19 -2.86
CA LYS A 122 11.94 12.34 -2.08
C LYS A 122 11.52 12.25 -0.61
N GLU A 123 10.38 11.64 -0.33
CA GLU A 123 9.83 11.52 1.02
C GLU A 123 10.13 10.18 1.68
N PHE A 124 10.14 9.10 0.90
CA PHE A 124 10.52 7.75 1.32
C PHE A 124 11.39 7.12 0.24
N LYS A 125 12.71 7.15 0.45
CA LYS A 125 13.71 6.83 -0.59
C LYS A 125 13.52 5.44 -1.22
N ASN A 126 13.17 4.44 -0.42
CA ASN A 126 13.01 3.06 -0.89
C ASN A 126 11.58 2.83 -1.42
N THR A 127 11.19 3.60 -2.43
CA THR A 127 9.89 3.53 -3.11
C THR A 127 10.06 3.14 -4.57
N ILE A 128 9.22 2.25 -5.07
CA ILE A 128 9.14 1.82 -6.46
C ILE A 128 7.69 1.94 -6.94
N ALA A 129 7.47 2.48 -8.14
CA ALA A 129 6.20 2.35 -8.83
C ALA A 129 6.13 0.97 -9.52
N ALA A 130 5.10 0.20 -9.22
CA ALA A 130 4.90 -1.09 -9.86
C ALA A 130 4.64 -0.93 -11.36
N LYS A 131 5.22 -1.82 -12.15
CA LYS A 131 5.02 -1.89 -13.60
C LYS A 131 4.95 -3.34 -14.04
N GLN A 132 4.38 -3.55 -15.20
CA GLN A 132 4.27 -4.89 -15.77
C GLN A 132 5.65 -5.55 -15.88
N GLN A 133 5.74 -6.83 -15.51
CA GLN A 133 6.97 -7.64 -15.50
C GLN A 133 8.05 -7.17 -14.50
N LEU A 134 7.74 -6.27 -13.58
CA LEU A 134 8.65 -5.94 -12.49
C LEU A 134 8.93 -7.20 -11.65
N LYS A 135 10.22 -7.51 -11.48
CA LYS A 135 10.69 -8.55 -10.57
C LYS A 135 11.53 -7.89 -9.50
N ILE A 136 11.29 -8.25 -8.26
CA ILE A 136 12.04 -7.78 -7.10
C ILE A 136 12.60 -9.03 -6.42
N GLU A 137 13.90 -9.06 -6.21
CA GLU A 137 14.60 -10.14 -5.52
C GLU A 137 15.03 -9.63 -4.14
N PHE A 138 14.93 -10.51 -3.11
CA PHE A 138 15.20 -10.18 -1.71
C PHE A 138 16.25 -11.10 -1.12
#